data_4a9189bec97c1e4d7baeb4c1f0a8a23c
#
_entry.id   4a9189bec97c1e4d7baeb4c1f0a8a23c
#
_cell.length_a   1.000
_cell.length_b   1.000
_cell.length_c   1.000
_cell.angle_alpha   90.00
_cell.angle_beta   90.00
_cell.angle_gamma   90.00
#
_symmetry.space_group_name_H-M   'P 1'
#
loop_
_entity.id
_entity.type
_entity.pdbx_description
1 polymer ?
#
loop_
_entity_poly.entity_id
_entity_poly.type
_entity_poly.pdbx_seq_one_letter_code
_entity_poly.pdbx_strand_id
1 'polypeptide(L)'
;MPLHAIRALTRRLTLICLTIGLAISGHTLQAADQVLSIDSFVPHISTVPANRDQPVGLHLRERVLESVKHAGAAGKPAPVVLFVHGGFSPAIVAYDLDYKNFSWMEYLAKAGFDVFAMTHTAYGYSPKPYMDDPCNVDPKQQAILIPHVLKAPCAPRYPFKLVSSQSEWDEVAAVVKHITTTRGVAKVSLIGWSTGTPRIGGFAAQHPELVDKIVYLAPAPFFENDNPPAAYPEAGAPVLLQTRERLEKDRWLADVKCDDQIDDPAIGDVMWRELMKVEGAGANWIPGGVMRAPNRMNYGWRKTVPQIKAPVLILLGEFDNFERRHDAWRALTVKHKAFLKIACGSHYLQYERQRTVVHAASKEWLLHGTVNGKSEGYYAADRSGTIR
;
A
#
# COMPACT_ATOMS: atom_id res chain seq x y z
N MET A 1 109.06 -24.43 -20.17
CA MET A 1 108.97 -23.48 -21.29
C MET A 1 107.53 -23.03 -21.37
N PRO A 2 107.25 -21.76 -21.58
CA PRO A 2 106.79 -20.96 -20.48
C PRO A 2 105.20 -20.75 -20.51
N LEU A 3 104.70 -20.56 -19.30
CA LEU A 3 103.34 -20.14 -19.00
C LEU A 3 103.05 -18.71 -19.52
N HIS A 4 101.86 -18.53 -20.08
CA HIS A 4 101.29 -17.23 -20.24
C HIS A 4 100.03 -17.08 -19.45
N ALA A 5 100.03 -16.14 -18.49
CA ALA A 5 98.99 -15.73 -17.65
C ALA A 5 97.93 -14.92 -18.43
N ILE A 6 96.66 -15.27 -18.33
CA ILE A 6 95.54 -14.47 -18.79
C ILE A 6 94.75 -13.94 -17.54
N ARG A 7 94.80 -12.61 -17.41
CA ARG A 7 94.04 -11.89 -16.35
C ARG A 7 92.55 -11.92 -16.67
N ALA A 8 91.80 -12.40 -15.78
CA ALA A 8 90.32 -12.31 -15.82
C ALA A 8 89.82 -10.96 -15.28
N LEU A 9 89.08 -10.27 -16.11
CA LEU A 9 88.42 -8.98 -15.79
C LEU A 9 87.06 -9.30 -15.28
N THR A 10 86.83 -9.20 -13.96
CA THR A 10 85.48 -9.37 -13.32
C THR A 10 84.70 -8.08 -13.46
N ARG A 11 83.71 -8.09 -14.36
CA ARG A 11 82.70 -7.05 -14.44
C ARG A 11 81.60 -7.41 -13.38
N ARG A 12 81.45 -6.55 -12.38
CA ARG A 12 80.33 -6.55 -11.47
C ARG A 12 79.09 -5.99 -12.20
N LEU A 13 78.08 -6.83 -12.49
CA LEU A 13 76.74 -6.44 -12.86
C LEU A 13 75.96 -6.17 -11.58
N THR A 14 75.64 -4.90 -11.35
CA THR A 14 74.69 -4.51 -10.27
C THR A 14 73.30 -4.68 -10.81
N LEU A 15 72.56 -5.70 -10.30
CA LEU A 15 71.16 -5.93 -10.63
C LEU A 15 70.33 -4.97 -9.77
N ILE A 16 69.74 -3.95 -10.40
CA ILE A 16 68.75 -3.06 -9.79
C ILE A 16 67.42 -3.78 -9.94
N CYS A 17 66.90 -4.41 -8.85
CA CYS A 17 65.53 -4.87 -8.78
C CYS A 17 64.56 -3.70 -8.58
N LEU A 18 63.93 -3.30 -9.68
CA LEU A 18 62.83 -2.36 -9.64
C LEU A 18 61.59 -3.14 -9.20
N THR A 19 61.20 -3.07 -7.91
CA THR A 19 59.93 -3.56 -7.40
C THR A 19 58.84 -2.56 -7.76
N ILE A 20 58.11 -2.82 -8.86
CA ILE A 20 56.87 -2.13 -9.20
C ILE A 20 55.80 -2.66 -8.23
N GLY A 21 55.53 -1.94 -7.15
CA GLY A 21 54.39 -2.18 -6.28
C GLY A 21 53.09 -1.85 -7.04
N LEU A 22 52.42 -2.84 -7.60
CA LEU A 22 51.02 -2.68 -8.01
C LEU A 22 50.19 -2.46 -6.75
N ALA A 23 49.86 -1.20 -6.45
CA ALA A 23 48.76 -0.89 -5.51
C ALA A 23 47.44 -1.30 -6.18
N ILE A 24 46.99 -2.52 -5.95
CA ILE A 24 45.63 -2.95 -6.26
C ILE A 24 44.74 -2.17 -5.29
N SER A 25 44.24 -1.01 -5.73
CA SER A 25 43.11 -0.33 -5.05
C SER A 25 41.93 -1.28 -5.14
N GLY A 26 41.75 -2.08 -4.10
CA GLY A 26 40.57 -2.91 -3.92
C GLY A 26 39.35 -1.99 -3.78
N HIS A 27 38.75 -1.64 -4.92
CA HIS A 27 37.38 -1.16 -4.89
C HIS A 27 36.54 -2.37 -4.47
N THR A 28 36.24 -2.46 -3.18
CA THR A 28 35.14 -3.30 -2.71
C THR A 28 33.90 -2.78 -3.43
N LEU A 29 33.44 -3.52 -4.43
CA LEU A 29 32.09 -3.37 -4.95
C LEU A 29 31.16 -3.55 -3.76
N GLN A 30 30.73 -2.45 -3.16
CA GLN A 30 29.72 -2.48 -2.11
C GLN A 30 28.47 -3.03 -2.78
N ALA A 31 28.07 -4.23 -2.39
CA ALA A 31 26.84 -4.82 -2.90
C ALA A 31 25.72 -3.78 -2.70
N ALA A 32 24.89 -3.58 -3.75
CA ALA A 32 23.77 -2.67 -3.64
C ALA A 32 22.89 -3.11 -2.46
N ASP A 33 22.54 -2.16 -1.59
CA ASP A 33 21.70 -2.40 -0.43
C ASP A 33 20.34 -2.96 -0.87
N GLN A 34 20.04 -4.18 -0.47
CA GLN A 34 18.88 -4.93 -0.97
C GLN A 34 17.60 -4.49 -0.25
N VAL A 35 16.52 -4.31 -1.01
CA VAL A 35 15.18 -4.14 -0.43
C VAL A 35 14.62 -5.53 -0.08
N LEU A 36 14.47 -5.82 1.20
CA LEU A 36 13.86 -7.04 1.69
C LEU A 36 12.35 -7.00 1.49
N SER A 37 11.75 -8.17 1.27
CA SER A 37 10.31 -8.39 1.20
C SER A 37 9.94 -9.46 2.23
N ILE A 38 9.17 -9.09 3.26
CA ILE A 38 8.90 -9.96 4.40
C ILE A 38 7.40 -10.00 4.65
N ASP A 39 6.82 -11.20 4.66
CA ASP A 39 5.45 -11.43 5.07
C ASP A 39 5.38 -11.93 6.50
N SER A 40 4.44 -11.41 7.27
CA SER A 40 4.16 -11.80 8.63
C SER A 40 2.67 -11.71 8.93
N PHE A 41 2.26 -12.23 10.10
CA PHE A 41 0.89 -12.14 10.58
C PHE A 41 0.87 -11.51 11.96
N VAL A 42 0.11 -10.43 12.12
CA VAL A 42 -0.08 -9.76 13.41
C VAL A 42 -1.18 -10.48 14.18
N PRO A 43 -0.89 -11.01 15.36
CA PRO A 43 -1.92 -11.62 16.22
C PRO A 43 -2.95 -10.56 16.64
N HIS A 44 -4.22 -10.89 16.50
CA HIS A 44 -5.34 -10.02 16.87
C HIS A 44 -6.50 -10.85 17.40
N ILE A 45 -7.19 -10.35 18.43
CA ILE A 45 -8.49 -10.88 18.82
C ILE A 45 -9.54 -10.10 18.03
N SER A 46 -10.24 -10.81 17.14
CA SER A 46 -11.12 -10.18 16.17
C SER A 46 -12.29 -9.44 16.83
N THR A 47 -12.54 -8.21 16.39
CA THR A 47 -13.76 -7.46 16.70
C THR A 47 -14.75 -7.46 15.53
N VAL A 48 -14.39 -8.13 14.43
CA VAL A 48 -15.26 -8.32 13.26
C VAL A 48 -16.49 -9.15 13.66
N PRO A 49 -17.71 -8.70 13.37
CA PRO A 49 -18.93 -9.39 13.79
C PRO A 49 -18.97 -10.87 13.42
N ALA A 50 -18.47 -11.21 12.24
CA ALA A 50 -18.51 -12.56 11.68
C ALA A 50 -17.61 -13.58 12.40
N ASN A 51 -16.55 -13.14 13.09
CA ASN A 51 -15.61 -13.98 13.84
C ASN A 51 -15.13 -13.31 15.14
N ARG A 52 -16.04 -12.57 15.79
CA ARG A 52 -15.75 -11.86 17.04
C ARG A 52 -15.14 -12.78 18.10
N ASP A 53 -14.20 -12.23 18.85
CA ASP A 53 -13.48 -12.88 19.95
C ASP A 53 -12.61 -14.08 19.54
N GLN A 54 -12.46 -14.35 18.23
CA GLN A 54 -11.56 -15.38 17.74
C GLN A 54 -10.14 -14.83 17.58
N PRO A 55 -9.10 -15.61 17.94
CA PRO A 55 -7.73 -15.27 17.62
C PRO A 55 -7.51 -15.42 16.11
N VAL A 56 -6.97 -14.36 15.50
CA VAL A 56 -6.70 -14.28 14.06
C VAL A 56 -5.31 -13.73 13.79
N GLY A 57 -4.79 -13.95 12.59
CA GLY A 57 -3.57 -13.32 12.08
C GLY A 57 -3.92 -12.34 10.96
N LEU A 58 -3.61 -11.05 11.13
CA LEU A 58 -3.74 -10.05 10.09
C LEU A 58 -2.45 -10.02 9.25
N HIS A 59 -2.56 -10.25 7.95
CA HIS A 59 -1.41 -10.26 7.06
C HIS A 59 -0.77 -8.87 6.98
N LEU A 60 0.57 -8.84 7.14
CA LEU A 60 1.42 -7.66 7.09
C LEU A 60 2.61 -7.91 6.18
N ARG A 61 2.75 -7.14 5.10
CA ARG A 61 3.93 -7.09 4.23
C ARG A 61 4.86 -5.99 4.71
N GLU A 62 6.16 -6.26 4.79
CA GLU A 62 7.23 -5.29 5.04
C GLU A 62 8.13 -5.17 3.81
N ARG A 63 8.50 -3.94 3.44
CA ARG A 63 9.57 -3.60 2.49
C ARG A 63 10.56 -2.67 3.18
N VAL A 64 11.81 -3.08 3.27
CA VAL A 64 12.84 -2.32 3.99
C VAL A 64 14.22 -2.60 3.39
N LEU A 65 15.10 -1.60 3.32
CA LEU A 65 16.50 -1.83 3.02
C LEU A 65 17.16 -2.67 4.12
N GLU A 66 17.99 -3.61 3.74
CA GLU A 66 18.70 -4.48 4.68
C GLU A 66 19.51 -3.68 5.71
N SER A 67 20.20 -2.63 5.27
CA SER A 67 20.93 -1.70 6.15
C SER A 67 20.02 -0.98 7.15
N VAL A 68 18.83 -0.54 6.70
CA VAL A 68 17.83 0.11 7.54
C VAL A 68 17.31 -0.83 8.60
N LYS A 69 17.02 -2.08 8.23
CA LYS A 69 16.58 -3.12 9.18
C LYS A 69 17.64 -3.42 10.23
N HIS A 70 18.90 -3.53 9.82
CA HIS A 70 20.02 -3.74 10.75
C HIS A 70 20.24 -2.53 11.68
N ALA A 71 20.15 -1.31 11.15
CA ALA A 71 20.25 -0.09 11.95
C ALA A 71 19.12 0.01 12.99
N GLY A 72 17.89 -0.38 12.62
CA GLY A 72 16.74 -0.46 13.51
C GLY A 72 16.97 -1.46 14.65
N ALA A 73 17.46 -2.65 14.35
CA ALA A 73 17.82 -3.67 15.33
C ALA A 73 18.93 -3.19 16.29
N ALA A 74 19.81 -2.28 15.85
CA ALA A 74 20.83 -1.63 16.66
C ALA A 74 20.34 -0.37 17.42
N GLY A 75 19.03 -0.14 17.52
CA GLY A 75 18.43 0.96 18.26
C GLY A 75 18.38 2.30 17.51
N LYS A 76 18.49 2.28 16.17
CA LYS A 76 18.34 3.45 15.30
C LYS A 76 17.20 3.21 14.30
N PRO A 77 15.94 3.26 14.76
CA PRO A 77 14.80 2.98 13.88
C PRO A 77 14.65 4.06 12.79
N ALA A 78 14.29 3.62 11.60
CA ALA A 78 13.91 4.49 10.50
C ALA A 78 12.48 5.03 10.70
N PRO A 79 12.10 6.10 9.97
CA PRO A 79 10.70 6.50 9.89
C PRO A 79 9.84 5.36 9.33
N VAL A 80 8.73 5.09 10.01
CA VAL A 80 7.82 3.99 9.65
C VAL A 80 6.61 4.49 8.89
N VAL A 81 6.24 3.75 7.83
CA VAL A 81 5.04 4.01 7.03
C VAL A 81 4.16 2.77 7.00
N LEU A 82 2.87 2.92 7.28
CA LEU A 82 1.86 1.87 7.14
C LEU A 82 0.86 2.23 6.03
N PHE A 83 0.76 1.37 5.03
CA PHE A 83 -0.23 1.42 3.98
C PHE A 83 -1.49 0.64 4.35
N VAL A 84 -2.67 1.23 4.07
CA VAL A 84 -3.98 0.62 4.29
C VAL A 84 -4.81 0.69 3.01
N HIS A 85 -5.16 -0.48 2.48
CA HIS A 85 -5.73 -0.65 1.14
C HIS A 85 -7.20 -0.20 1.01
N GLY A 86 -7.64 -0.02 -0.25
CA GLY A 86 -9.01 0.26 -0.64
C GLY A 86 -9.91 -0.98 -0.68
N GLY A 87 -11.09 -0.84 -1.28
CA GLY A 87 -11.99 -1.97 -1.54
C GLY A 87 -11.51 -2.81 -2.72
N PHE A 88 -11.78 -4.12 -2.70
CA PHE A 88 -11.44 -5.07 -3.76
C PHE A 88 -9.95 -5.15 -4.16
N SER A 89 -9.05 -4.64 -3.33
CA SER A 89 -7.63 -4.67 -3.65
C SER A 89 -6.81 -4.88 -2.38
N PRO A 90 -6.35 -6.10 -2.09
CA PRO A 90 -5.47 -6.37 -0.96
C PRO A 90 -4.18 -5.55 -1.03
N ALA A 91 -3.58 -5.29 0.13
CA ALA A 91 -2.46 -4.36 0.27
C ALA A 91 -1.27 -4.66 -0.66
N ILE A 92 -0.92 -5.94 -0.83
CA ILE A 92 0.19 -6.36 -1.69
C ILE A 92 -0.02 -5.90 -3.13
N VAL A 93 -1.24 -6.07 -3.66
CA VAL A 93 -1.53 -5.68 -5.04
C VAL A 93 -1.69 -4.17 -5.14
N ALA A 94 -2.29 -3.53 -4.13
CA ALA A 94 -2.52 -2.08 -4.13
C ALA A 94 -1.22 -1.26 -4.10
N TYR A 95 -0.18 -1.75 -3.39
CA TYR A 95 0.98 -0.93 -3.05
C TYR A 95 2.34 -1.58 -3.32
N ASP A 96 2.39 -2.91 -3.47
CA ASP A 96 3.62 -3.67 -3.65
C ASP A 96 3.57 -4.58 -4.88
N LEU A 97 3.01 -4.08 -5.97
CA LEU A 97 2.95 -4.83 -7.21
C LEU A 97 4.38 -5.10 -7.73
N ASP A 98 4.79 -6.37 -7.70
CA ASP A 98 6.11 -6.80 -8.16
C ASP A 98 6.17 -6.83 -9.69
N TYR A 99 6.19 -5.63 -10.25
CA TYR A 99 6.25 -5.40 -11.68
C TYR A 99 6.89 -4.05 -11.98
N LYS A 100 8.02 -4.05 -12.66
CA LYS A 100 8.76 -2.83 -13.05
C LYS A 100 8.92 -1.86 -11.86
N ASN A 101 8.44 -0.62 -11.99
CA ASN A 101 8.50 0.44 -10.97
C ASN A 101 7.13 0.74 -10.33
N PHE A 102 6.23 -0.24 -10.29
CA PHE A 102 4.89 -0.05 -9.76
C PHE A 102 4.79 -0.22 -8.23
N SER A 103 5.79 -0.83 -7.58
CA SER A 103 5.79 -0.93 -6.12
C SER A 103 6.05 0.44 -5.47
N TRP A 104 5.00 1.03 -4.89
CA TRP A 104 5.12 2.24 -4.09
C TRP A 104 5.86 1.96 -2.77
N MET A 105 5.66 0.78 -2.19
CA MET A 105 6.39 0.34 -0.99
C MET A 105 7.88 0.27 -1.24
N GLU A 106 8.33 -0.35 -2.32
CA GLU A 106 9.74 -0.44 -2.68
C GLU A 106 10.36 0.95 -2.94
N TYR A 107 9.61 1.84 -3.59
CA TYR A 107 10.04 3.23 -3.80
C TYR A 107 10.34 3.95 -2.48
N LEU A 108 9.46 3.82 -1.48
CA LEU A 108 9.68 4.43 -0.16
C LEU A 108 10.77 3.69 0.63
N ALA A 109 10.86 2.37 0.54
CA ALA A 109 11.93 1.60 1.19
C ALA A 109 13.31 2.04 0.67
N LYS A 110 13.48 2.23 -0.65
CA LYS A 110 14.70 2.79 -1.25
C LYS A 110 15.01 4.22 -0.79
N ALA A 111 14.01 4.95 -0.30
CA ALA A 111 14.19 6.27 0.29
C ALA A 111 14.54 6.23 1.80
N GLY A 112 14.75 5.04 2.38
CA GLY A 112 15.19 4.85 3.76
C GLY A 112 14.05 4.70 4.79
N PHE A 113 12.83 4.47 4.34
CA PHE A 113 11.71 4.14 5.25
C PHE A 113 11.66 2.64 5.56
N ASP A 114 11.14 2.31 6.75
CA ASP A 114 10.63 0.97 7.06
C ASP A 114 9.14 0.94 6.70
N VAL A 115 8.77 0.20 5.65
CA VAL A 115 7.48 0.32 4.97
C VAL A 115 6.65 -0.92 5.17
N PHE A 116 5.45 -0.75 5.72
CA PHE A 116 4.49 -1.82 5.97
C PHE A 116 3.22 -1.62 5.14
N ALA A 117 2.56 -2.73 4.80
CA ALA A 117 1.21 -2.73 4.22
C ALA A 117 0.37 -3.83 4.86
N MET A 118 -0.73 -3.45 5.51
CA MET A 118 -1.64 -4.40 6.14
C MET A 118 -2.79 -4.79 5.22
N THR A 119 -3.22 -6.02 5.36
CA THR A 119 -4.43 -6.51 4.70
C THR A 119 -5.50 -6.78 5.76
N HIS A 120 -6.66 -6.14 5.61
CA HIS A 120 -7.82 -6.33 6.50
C HIS A 120 -8.43 -7.72 6.39
N THR A 121 -9.14 -8.15 7.42
CA THR A 121 -10.08 -9.28 7.36
C THR A 121 -10.95 -9.17 6.10
N ALA A 122 -11.23 -10.32 5.49
CA ALA A 122 -11.94 -10.49 4.22
C ALA A 122 -11.12 -10.23 2.94
N TYR A 123 -9.81 -9.98 3.04
CA TYR A 123 -8.95 -9.73 1.88
C TYR A 123 -7.64 -10.54 1.92
N GLY A 124 -7.08 -10.80 0.75
CA GLY A 124 -5.75 -11.37 0.58
C GLY A 124 -5.47 -12.59 1.44
N TYR A 125 -4.41 -12.57 2.22
CA TYR A 125 -4.02 -13.66 3.13
C TYR A 125 -4.60 -13.51 4.56
N SER A 126 -5.32 -12.44 4.86
CA SER A 126 -6.05 -12.29 6.12
C SER A 126 -7.29 -13.18 6.16
N PRO A 127 -7.88 -13.43 7.35
CA PRO A 127 -9.05 -14.29 7.50
C PRO A 127 -10.23 -13.87 6.61
N LYS A 128 -10.96 -14.83 6.06
CA LYS A 128 -12.14 -14.60 5.20
C LYS A 128 -13.38 -15.33 5.73
N PRO A 129 -13.89 -14.97 6.93
CA PRO A 129 -15.03 -15.68 7.53
C PRO A 129 -16.25 -15.63 6.60
N TYR A 130 -16.91 -16.79 6.41
CA TYR A 130 -18.11 -16.97 5.57
C TYR A 130 -17.96 -16.60 4.08
N MET A 131 -16.77 -16.26 3.59
CA MET A 131 -16.60 -15.79 2.21
C MET A 131 -16.46 -16.92 1.19
N ASP A 132 -16.16 -18.14 1.59
CA ASP A 132 -15.95 -19.26 0.66
C ASP A 132 -17.25 -19.97 0.28
N ASP A 133 -18.39 -19.60 0.87
CA ASP A 133 -19.71 -20.07 0.49
C ASP A 133 -20.34 -19.13 -0.57
N PRO A 134 -20.56 -19.58 -1.81
CA PRO A 134 -21.11 -18.74 -2.87
C PRO A 134 -22.56 -18.29 -2.60
N CYS A 135 -23.33 -18.98 -1.72
CA CYS A 135 -24.64 -18.50 -1.29
C CYS A 135 -24.56 -17.22 -0.45
N ASN A 136 -23.41 -16.94 0.17
CA ASN A 136 -23.18 -15.72 0.93
C ASN A 136 -22.93 -14.48 0.07
N VAL A 137 -22.83 -14.63 -1.25
CA VAL A 137 -22.76 -13.51 -2.20
C VAL A 137 -24.10 -12.77 -2.23
N ASP A 138 -24.03 -11.44 -2.36
CA ASP A 138 -25.22 -10.60 -2.55
C ASP A 138 -26.14 -11.21 -3.62
N PRO A 139 -27.42 -11.49 -3.32
CA PRO A 139 -28.36 -12.12 -4.26
C PRO A 139 -28.43 -11.43 -5.61
N LYS A 140 -28.23 -10.11 -5.67
CA LYS A 140 -28.19 -9.33 -6.92
C LYS A 140 -27.00 -9.66 -7.81
N GLN A 141 -25.96 -10.28 -7.24
CA GLN A 141 -24.72 -10.64 -7.94
C GLN A 141 -24.56 -12.15 -8.18
N GLN A 142 -25.43 -13.00 -7.59
CA GLN A 142 -25.33 -14.46 -7.75
C GLN A 142 -25.47 -14.95 -9.18
N ALA A 143 -26.15 -14.19 -10.05
CA ALA A 143 -26.25 -14.51 -11.47
C ALA A 143 -24.86 -14.63 -12.15
N ILE A 144 -23.82 -13.94 -11.64
CA ILE A 144 -22.44 -14.04 -12.10
C ILE A 144 -21.86 -15.44 -11.87
N LEU A 145 -22.35 -16.14 -10.83
CA LEU A 145 -21.86 -17.45 -10.40
C LEU A 145 -22.60 -18.63 -11.02
N ILE A 146 -23.68 -18.37 -11.77
CA ILE A 146 -24.51 -19.41 -12.45
C ILE A 146 -24.06 -19.50 -13.92
N PRO A 147 -23.84 -20.70 -14.48
CA PRO A 147 -23.98 -22.04 -13.88
C PRO A 147 -22.70 -22.60 -13.24
N HIS A 148 -21.71 -21.78 -12.93
CA HIS A 148 -20.36 -22.21 -12.55
C HIS A 148 -20.36 -22.92 -11.16
N VAL A 149 -20.42 -22.15 -10.06
CA VAL A 149 -20.42 -22.69 -8.70
C VAL A 149 -21.81 -22.70 -8.06
N LEU A 150 -22.78 -22.02 -8.67
CA LEU A 150 -24.19 -22.08 -8.31
C LEU A 150 -25.02 -22.64 -9.48
N LYS A 151 -26.05 -23.46 -9.17
CA LYS A 151 -27.05 -23.93 -10.12
C LYS A 151 -28.28 -23.01 -10.19
N ALA A 152 -28.58 -22.36 -9.07
CA ALA A 152 -29.69 -21.44 -8.90
C ALA A 152 -29.36 -20.46 -7.75
N PRO A 153 -30.04 -19.31 -7.66
CA PRO A 153 -29.89 -18.40 -6.54
C PRO A 153 -30.24 -19.09 -5.20
N CYS A 154 -29.50 -18.74 -4.14
CA CYS A 154 -29.70 -19.27 -2.78
C CYS A 154 -29.66 -18.14 -1.74
N ALA A 155 -30.31 -18.36 -0.63
CA ALA A 155 -30.26 -17.42 0.50
C ALA A 155 -28.87 -17.46 1.18
N PRO A 156 -28.35 -16.30 1.65
CA PRO A 156 -27.11 -16.28 2.41
C PRO A 156 -27.22 -17.12 3.70
N ARG A 157 -26.22 -17.96 3.97
CA ARG A 157 -26.13 -18.73 5.22
C ARG A 157 -25.67 -17.88 6.40
N TYR A 158 -24.99 -16.78 6.14
CA TYR A 158 -24.69 -15.73 7.09
C TYR A 158 -25.40 -14.45 6.62
N PRO A 159 -26.61 -14.13 7.15
CA PRO A 159 -27.46 -13.08 6.61
C PRO A 159 -27.14 -11.68 7.16
N PHE A 160 -25.88 -11.39 7.45
CA PHE A 160 -25.42 -10.10 7.98
C PHE A 160 -24.23 -9.57 7.20
N LYS A 161 -24.08 -8.24 7.19
CA LYS A 161 -22.86 -7.59 6.70
C LYS A 161 -21.65 -8.04 7.51
N LEU A 162 -20.50 -8.19 6.85
CA LEU A 162 -19.35 -8.90 7.41
C LEU A 162 -18.53 -8.07 8.38
N VAL A 163 -18.21 -6.84 8.03
CA VAL A 163 -17.31 -5.96 8.76
C VAL A 163 -17.94 -4.60 9.06
N SER A 164 -17.37 -3.87 10.01
CA SER A 164 -17.81 -2.53 10.34
C SER A 164 -16.64 -1.54 10.33
N SER A 165 -16.95 -0.24 10.25
CA SER A 165 -15.92 0.80 10.38
C SER A 165 -15.09 0.61 11.65
N GLN A 166 -15.74 0.35 12.82
CA GLN A 166 -15.00 0.17 14.07
C GLN A 166 -14.08 -1.06 14.02
N SER A 167 -14.57 -2.22 13.52
CA SER A 167 -13.70 -3.41 13.46
C SER A 167 -12.48 -3.20 12.56
N GLU A 168 -12.61 -2.40 11.49
CA GLU A 168 -11.46 -2.06 10.64
C GLU A 168 -10.50 -1.07 11.32
N TRP A 169 -11.00 -0.14 12.16
CA TRP A 169 -10.14 0.75 12.98
C TRP A 169 -9.39 -0.05 14.04
N ASP A 170 -10.03 -1.02 14.68
CA ASP A 170 -9.41 -1.90 15.67
C ASP A 170 -8.28 -2.75 15.05
N GLU A 171 -8.47 -3.23 13.82
CA GLU A 171 -7.41 -3.93 13.07
C GLU A 171 -6.22 -3.01 12.77
N VAL A 172 -6.46 -1.76 12.35
CA VAL A 172 -5.37 -0.78 12.18
C VAL A 172 -4.65 -0.53 13.50
N ALA A 173 -5.40 -0.40 14.61
CA ALA A 173 -4.83 -0.20 15.94
C ALA A 173 -3.95 -1.37 16.38
N ALA A 174 -4.38 -2.61 16.14
CA ALA A 174 -3.60 -3.81 16.43
C ALA A 174 -2.28 -3.83 15.65
N VAL A 175 -2.32 -3.53 14.35
CA VAL A 175 -1.13 -3.48 13.49
C VAL A 175 -0.20 -2.35 13.88
N VAL A 176 -0.70 -1.14 14.12
CA VAL A 176 0.12 0.01 14.57
C VAL A 176 0.79 -0.29 15.90
N LYS A 177 0.06 -0.86 16.88
CA LYS A 177 0.63 -1.29 18.15
C LYS A 177 1.74 -2.33 17.97
N HIS A 178 1.53 -3.31 17.10
CA HIS A 178 2.55 -4.31 16.77
C HIS A 178 3.81 -3.64 16.20
N ILE A 179 3.68 -2.75 15.23
CA ILE A 179 4.79 -2.06 14.59
C ILE A 179 5.52 -1.16 15.60
N THR A 180 4.81 -0.31 16.33
CA THR A 180 5.45 0.61 17.32
C THR A 180 6.21 -0.17 18.37
N THR A 181 5.67 -1.28 18.85
CA THR A 181 6.33 -2.14 19.84
C THR A 181 7.58 -2.81 19.28
N THR A 182 7.48 -3.40 18.07
CA THR A 182 8.57 -4.20 17.48
C THR A 182 9.69 -3.31 16.90
N ARG A 183 9.38 -2.08 16.52
CA ARG A 183 10.36 -1.12 15.97
C ARG A 183 10.87 -0.11 16.99
N GLY A 184 10.26 -0.02 18.18
CA GLY A 184 10.64 0.96 19.21
C GLY A 184 10.36 2.40 18.78
N VAL A 185 9.33 2.62 17.93
CA VAL A 185 8.95 3.96 17.48
C VAL A 185 7.67 4.42 18.17
N ALA A 186 7.56 5.72 18.45
CA ALA A 186 6.39 6.29 19.11
C ALA A 186 5.21 6.48 18.16
N LYS A 187 5.46 6.71 16.86
CA LYS A 187 4.46 7.07 15.86
C LYS A 187 4.75 6.41 14.52
N VAL A 188 3.70 6.26 13.73
CA VAL A 188 3.77 5.80 12.34
C VAL A 188 3.13 6.82 11.40
N SER A 189 3.63 6.96 10.19
CA SER A 189 2.93 7.67 9.12
C SER A 189 1.99 6.70 8.39
N LEU A 190 0.83 7.21 7.95
CA LEU A 190 -0.22 6.40 7.36
C LEU A 190 -0.49 6.80 5.91
N ILE A 191 -0.65 5.82 5.03
CA ILE A 191 -1.10 6.03 3.65
C ILE A 191 -2.36 5.19 3.42
N GLY A 192 -3.45 5.83 3.00
CA GLY A 192 -4.70 5.16 2.67
C GLY A 192 -5.20 5.51 1.28
N TRP A 193 -5.68 4.50 0.55
CA TRP A 193 -6.31 4.68 -0.75
C TRP A 193 -7.80 4.35 -0.69
N SER A 194 -8.65 5.20 -1.33
CA SER A 194 -10.08 4.91 -1.45
C SER A 194 -10.71 4.67 -0.06
N THR A 195 -11.35 3.52 0.16
CA THR A 195 -11.89 3.11 1.45
C THR A 195 -10.82 2.88 2.53
N GLY A 196 -9.55 2.84 2.19
CA GLY A 196 -8.44 2.92 3.13
C GLY A 196 -8.39 4.24 3.88
N THR A 197 -8.90 5.33 3.28
CA THR A 197 -8.88 6.66 3.92
C THR A 197 -9.80 6.76 5.15
N PRO A 198 -11.07 6.31 5.17
CA PRO A 198 -11.85 6.25 6.40
C PRO A 198 -11.31 5.23 7.41
N ARG A 199 -10.62 4.17 6.96
CA ARG A 199 -9.96 3.20 7.85
C ARG A 199 -8.88 3.87 8.69
N ILE A 200 -7.91 4.51 8.03
CA ILE A 200 -6.85 5.23 8.76
C ILE A 200 -7.36 6.53 9.41
N GLY A 201 -8.36 7.19 8.84
CA GLY A 201 -8.94 8.41 9.40
C GLY A 201 -9.65 8.17 10.72
N GLY A 202 -10.44 7.10 10.83
CA GLY A 202 -11.10 6.71 12.08
C GLY A 202 -10.10 6.30 13.15
N PHE A 203 -9.10 5.50 12.79
CA PHE A 203 -7.98 5.17 13.68
C PHE A 203 -7.24 6.44 14.16
N ALA A 204 -6.87 7.34 13.24
CA ALA A 204 -6.12 8.56 13.58
C ALA A 204 -6.92 9.53 14.46
N ALA A 205 -8.25 9.53 14.37
CA ALA A 205 -9.11 10.31 15.25
C ALA A 205 -9.16 9.71 16.67
N GLN A 206 -9.14 8.38 16.80
CA GLN A 206 -9.14 7.68 18.09
C GLN A 206 -7.76 7.65 18.77
N HIS A 207 -6.67 7.64 17.98
CA HIS A 207 -5.29 7.47 18.43
C HIS A 207 -4.35 8.54 17.85
N PRO A 208 -4.62 9.84 18.04
CA PRO A 208 -3.81 10.91 17.44
C PRO A 208 -2.35 10.90 17.92
N GLU A 209 -2.08 10.34 19.10
CA GLU A 209 -0.75 10.20 19.68
C GLU A 209 0.16 9.20 18.93
N LEU A 210 -0.42 8.26 18.18
CA LEU A 210 0.31 7.23 17.43
C LEU A 210 0.57 7.60 15.96
N VAL A 211 0.05 8.73 15.49
CA VAL A 211 0.13 9.12 14.08
C VAL A 211 1.09 10.30 13.88
N ASP A 212 2.06 10.13 12.97
CA ASP A 212 2.99 11.19 12.58
C ASP A 212 2.42 12.05 11.45
N LYS A 213 2.18 11.46 10.27
CA LYS A 213 1.62 12.12 9.08
C LYS A 213 0.65 11.20 8.35
N ILE A 214 -0.21 11.79 7.56
CA ILE A 214 -1.21 11.05 6.76
C ILE A 214 -1.08 11.45 5.29
N VAL A 215 -1.19 10.45 4.40
CA VAL A 215 -1.40 10.62 2.96
C VAL A 215 -2.71 9.93 2.57
N TYR A 216 -3.65 10.67 2.03
CA TYR A 216 -4.87 10.16 1.43
C TYR A 216 -4.73 10.15 -0.10
N LEU A 217 -4.75 8.97 -0.69
CA LEU A 217 -4.87 8.81 -2.14
C LEU A 217 -6.33 8.57 -2.50
N ALA A 218 -6.87 9.42 -3.36
CA ALA A 218 -8.23 9.26 -3.87
C ALA A 218 -9.26 8.98 -2.75
N PRO A 219 -9.43 9.89 -1.77
CA PRO A 219 -10.20 9.61 -0.55
C PRO A 219 -11.63 9.19 -0.86
N ALA A 220 -12.17 8.28 -0.04
CA ALA A 220 -13.57 7.90 -0.12
C ALA A 220 -14.48 9.12 0.09
N PRO A 221 -15.60 9.24 -0.63
CA PRO A 221 -16.62 10.25 -0.34
C PRO A 221 -17.22 9.99 1.05
N PHE A 222 -17.85 11.00 1.63
CA PHE A 222 -18.62 10.79 2.85
C PHE A 222 -19.78 9.83 2.61
N PHE A 223 -20.06 8.99 3.59
CA PHE A 223 -21.15 8.04 3.53
C PHE A 223 -22.48 8.79 3.62
N GLU A 224 -23.51 8.30 2.92
CA GLU A 224 -24.87 8.89 2.97
C GLU A 224 -25.43 8.79 4.39
N ASN A 225 -25.35 7.60 4.99
CA ASN A 225 -25.63 7.40 6.40
C ASN A 225 -24.31 7.19 7.16
N ASP A 226 -23.92 8.16 7.98
CA ASP A 226 -22.66 8.15 8.74
C ASP A 226 -22.87 7.71 10.21
N ASN A 227 -24.03 7.17 10.56
CA ASN A 227 -24.33 6.64 11.88
C ASN A 227 -24.11 5.13 11.93
N PRO A 228 -23.69 4.58 13.08
CA PRO A 228 -23.74 3.13 13.30
C PRO A 228 -25.14 2.59 13.05
N PRO A 229 -25.29 1.36 12.52
CA PRO A 229 -26.59 0.75 12.28
C PRO A 229 -27.32 0.52 13.60
N ALA A 230 -28.66 0.62 13.57
CA ALA A 230 -29.51 0.38 14.75
C ALA A 230 -29.42 -1.06 15.25
N ALA A 231 -29.26 -2.02 14.35
CA ALA A 231 -28.98 -3.42 14.65
C ALA A 231 -27.55 -3.79 14.29
N TYR A 232 -26.86 -4.48 15.20
CA TYR A 232 -25.48 -4.88 15.01
C TYR A 232 -25.26 -6.37 15.30
N PRO A 233 -24.83 -7.19 14.31
CA PRO A 233 -24.54 -6.80 12.92
C PRO A 233 -25.79 -6.45 12.12
N GLU A 234 -25.63 -5.58 11.13
CA GLU A 234 -26.70 -5.16 10.21
C GLU A 234 -27.04 -6.30 9.23
N ALA A 235 -28.32 -6.53 8.98
CA ALA A 235 -28.78 -7.52 8.02
C ALA A 235 -28.28 -7.21 6.59
N GLY A 236 -27.92 -8.26 5.86
CA GLY A 236 -27.42 -8.17 4.49
C GLY A 236 -26.50 -9.33 4.13
N ALA A 237 -26.28 -9.57 2.85
CA ALA A 237 -25.30 -10.58 2.43
C ALA A 237 -23.87 -10.14 2.77
N PRO A 238 -23.00 -11.05 3.25
CA PRO A 238 -21.65 -10.68 3.68
C PRO A 238 -20.67 -10.35 2.54
N VAL A 239 -20.91 -10.86 1.32
CA VAL A 239 -19.94 -10.85 0.22
C VAL A 239 -20.45 -10.07 -0.98
N LEU A 240 -19.61 -9.18 -1.48
CA LEU A 240 -19.77 -8.47 -2.77
C LEU A 240 -18.76 -9.00 -3.78
N LEU A 241 -19.13 -9.00 -5.07
CA LEU A 241 -18.27 -9.43 -6.16
C LEU A 241 -17.84 -8.28 -7.06
N GLN A 242 -16.63 -8.41 -7.61
CA GLN A 242 -16.13 -7.58 -8.69
C GLN A 242 -15.45 -8.47 -9.73
N THR A 243 -16.00 -8.50 -10.94
CA THR A 243 -15.36 -9.16 -12.10
C THR A 243 -14.26 -8.28 -12.67
N ARG A 244 -13.36 -8.88 -13.45
CA ARG A 244 -12.34 -8.13 -14.19
C ARG A 244 -12.97 -7.09 -15.11
N GLU A 245 -13.99 -7.48 -15.87
CA GLU A 245 -14.69 -6.56 -16.77
C GLU A 245 -15.22 -5.32 -16.06
N ARG A 246 -15.89 -5.50 -14.91
CA ARG A 246 -16.40 -4.39 -14.12
C ARG A 246 -15.28 -3.50 -13.57
N LEU A 247 -14.16 -4.10 -13.13
CA LEU A 247 -13.01 -3.35 -12.66
C LEU A 247 -12.44 -2.48 -13.77
N GLU A 248 -12.16 -3.07 -14.92
CA GLU A 248 -11.52 -2.39 -16.03
C GLU A 248 -12.46 -1.39 -16.71
N LYS A 249 -13.63 -1.82 -17.18
CA LYS A 249 -14.51 -0.98 -18.00
C LYS A 249 -15.27 0.07 -17.20
N ASP A 250 -15.85 -0.31 -16.04
CA ASP A 250 -16.80 0.56 -15.35
C ASP A 250 -16.13 1.44 -14.30
N ARG A 251 -14.94 1.05 -13.81
CA ARG A 251 -14.32 1.72 -12.68
C ARG A 251 -12.97 2.36 -12.97
N TRP A 252 -12.18 1.80 -13.88
CA TRP A 252 -10.86 2.32 -14.19
C TRP A 252 -10.82 2.99 -15.56
N LEU A 253 -11.03 2.20 -16.63
CA LEU A 253 -10.91 2.72 -17.99
C LEU A 253 -11.99 3.76 -18.32
N ALA A 254 -13.12 3.75 -17.62
CA ALA A 254 -14.14 4.79 -17.73
C ALA A 254 -13.57 6.20 -17.39
N ASP A 255 -12.55 6.27 -16.55
CA ASP A 255 -11.89 7.51 -16.12
C ASP A 255 -10.53 7.74 -16.80
N VAL A 256 -10.16 6.93 -17.80
CA VAL A 256 -8.98 7.17 -18.65
C VAL A 256 -9.40 8.13 -19.78
N LYS A 257 -8.88 9.36 -19.73
CA LYS A 257 -9.25 10.43 -20.65
C LYS A 257 -8.07 11.02 -21.42
N CYS A 258 -6.85 10.63 -21.06
CA CYS A 258 -5.63 11.08 -21.75
C CYS A 258 -4.98 9.88 -22.45
N ASP A 259 -4.42 10.10 -23.64
CA ASP A 259 -3.82 9.04 -24.47
C ASP A 259 -2.64 8.34 -23.81
N ASP A 260 -1.92 9.05 -22.93
CA ASP A 260 -0.74 8.58 -22.21
C ASP A 260 -0.97 8.30 -20.72
N GLN A 261 -2.23 8.25 -20.28
CA GLN A 261 -2.59 8.03 -18.87
C GLN A 261 -2.16 6.65 -18.38
N ILE A 262 -2.29 5.64 -19.22
CA ILE A 262 -1.76 4.30 -18.98
C ILE A 262 -0.49 4.14 -19.82
N ASP A 263 0.67 4.17 -19.17
CA ASP A 263 1.98 4.09 -19.82
C ASP A 263 2.48 2.65 -20.02
N ASP A 264 1.79 1.67 -19.45
CA ASP A 264 2.07 0.26 -19.62
C ASP A 264 0.77 -0.51 -19.94
N PRO A 265 0.56 -0.92 -21.19
CA PRO A 265 -0.69 -1.60 -21.58
C PRO A 265 -0.88 -2.95 -20.90
N ALA A 266 0.16 -3.58 -20.35
CA ALA A 266 0.07 -4.86 -19.66
C ALA A 266 -0.37 -4.72 -18.20
N ILE A 267 -0.45 -3.50 -17.64
CA ILE A 267 -0.67 -3.30 -16.20
C ILE A 267 -1.99 -3.88 -15.71
N GLY A 268 -3.06 -3.82 -16.51
CA GLY A 268 -4.35 -4.43 -16.19
C GLY A 268 -4.25 -5.95 -16.04
N ASP A 269 -3.57 -6.63 -16.97
CA ASP A 269 -3.33 -8.09 -16.91
C ASP A 269 -2.49 -8.47 -15.71
N VAL A 270 -1.43 -7.71 -15.45
CA VAL A 270 -0.54 -7.94 -14.30
C VAL A 270 -1.31 -7.79 -12.99
N MET A 271 -2.03 -6.69 -12.83
CA MET A 271 -2.83 -6.43 -11.63
C MET A 271 -3.86 -7.52 -11.39
N TRP A 272 -4.65 -7.91 -12.41
CA TRP A 272 -5.66 -8.96 -12.27
C TRP A 272 -5.05 -10.31 -11.92
N ARG A 273 -3.96 -10.69 -12.56
CA ARG A 273 -3.22 -11.92 -12.24
C ARG A 273 -2.77 -11.95 -10.77
N GLU A 274 -2.20 -10.85 -10.29
CA GLU A 274 -1.74 -10.77 -8.89
C GLU A 274 -2.92 -10.73 -7.90
N LEU A 275 -4.06 -10.11 -8.27
CA LEU A 275 -5.30 -10.21 -7.50
C LEU A 275 -5.76 -11.67 -7.35
N MET A 276 -5.77 -12.43 -8.43
CA MET A 276 -6.22 -13.84 -8.42
C MET A 276 -5.30 -14.75 -7.61
N LYS A 277 -4.00 -14.46 -7.55
CA LYS A 277 -3.07 -15.23 -6.70
C LYS A 277 -3.43 -15.17 -5.21
N VAL A 278 -3.94 -14.05 -4.74
CA VAL A 278 -4.23 -13.81 -3.32
C VAL A 278 -5.71 -13.90 -2.96
N GLU A 279 -6.58 -14.08 -3.97
CA GLU A 279 -8.03 -14.13 -3.77
C GLU A 279 -8.48 -15.41 -3.07
N GLY A 280 -7.92 -16.55 -3.43
CA GLY A 280 -8.33 -17.85 -2.92
C GLY A 280 -9.53 -18.42 -3.68
N ALA A 281 -10.65 -18.75 -3.01
CA ALA A 281 -11.77 -19.44 -3.63
C ALA A 281 -12.37 -18.68 -4.83
N GLY A 282 -12.49 -17.35 -4.77
CA GLY A 282 -13.04 -16.53 -5.85
C GLY A 282 -12.27 -16.64 -7.16
N ALA A 283 -10.96 -16.93 -7.11
CA ALA A 283 -10.14 -17.14 -8.30
C ALA A 283 -10.61 -18.31 -9.18
N ASN A 284 -11.38 -19.24 -8.58
CA ASN A 284 -11.88 -20.45 -9.25
C ASN A 284 -13.40 -20.49 -9.40
N TRP A 285 -14.12 -19.45 -9.01
CA TRP A 285 -15.59 -19.47 -9.03
C TRP A 285 -16.18 -19.32 -10.43
N ILE A 286 -15.49 -18.60 -11.30
CA ILE A 286 -15.87 -18.40 -12.70
C ILE A 286 -14.61 -18.42 -13.59
N PRO A 287 -14.73 -18.64 -14.91
CA PRO A 287 -13.62 -18.47 -15.83
C PRO A 287 -12.98 -17.08 -15.69
N GLY A 288 -11.66 -17.03 -15.48
CA GLY A 288 -10.93 -15.79 -15.24
C GLY A 288 -10.99 -15.24 -13.81
N GLY A 289 -11.74 -15.90 -12.92
CA GLY A 289 -11.85 -15.54 -11.51
C GLY A 289 -12.74 -14.34 -11.22
N VAL A 290 -13.00 -14.11 -9.94
CA VAL A 290 -13.75 -12.95 -9.42
C VAL A 290 -13.17 -12.52 -8.09
N MET A 291 -13.02 -11.20 -7.89
CA MET A 291 -12.65 -10.63 -6.61
C MET A 291 -13.86 -10.59 -5.67
N ARG A 292 -13.63 -10.97 -4.42
CA ARG A 292 -14.61 -10.84 -3.34
C ARG A 292 -14.20 -9.72 -2.39
N ALA A 293 -15.18 -9.02 -1.87
CA ALA A 293 -14.98 -8.04 -0.80
C ALA A 293 -16.09 -8.16 0.23
N PRO A 294 -15.85 -7.76 1.49
CA PRO A 294 -16.89 -7.77 2.51
C PRO A 294 -17.94 -6.70 2.20
N ASN A 295 -19.20 -7.04 2.40
CA ASN A 295 -20.22 -6.03 2.56
C ASN A 295 -20.05 -5.38 3.94
N ARG A 296 -20.04 -4.06 3.99
CA ARG A 296 -19.54 -3.26 5.11
C ARG A 296 -20.63 -2.40 5.74
N MET A 297 -20.60 -2.30 7.05
CA MET A 297 -21.32 -1.27 7.82
C MET A 297 -20.43 -0.02 7.89
N ASN A 298 -20.64 0.91 6.94
CA ASN A 298 -19.83 2.12 6.82
C ASN A 298 -20.46 3.26 7.64
N TYR A 299 -19.68 3.81 8.58
CA TYR A 299 -20.10 4.94 9.40
C TYR A 299 -18.90 5.70 9.98
N GLY A 300 -19.14 6.90 10.49
CA GLY A 300 -18.19 7.67 11.28
C GLY A 300 -17.17 8.46 10.46
N TRP A 301 -17.12 8.31 9.13
CA TRP A 301 -16.10 8.97 8.30
C TRP A 301 -16.21 10.50 8.36
N ARG A 302 -17.41 11.06 8.17
CA ARG A 302 -17.66 12.50 8.29
C ARG A 302 -17.35 13.05 9.69
N LYS A 303 -17.61 12.23 10.73
CA LYS A 303 -17.41 12.60 12.14
C LYS A 303 -15.95 12.54 12.57
N THR A 304 -15.15 11.63 12.00
CA THR A 304 -13.75 11.43 12.38
C THR A 304 -12.81 12.42 11.71
N VAL A 305 -13.06 12.83 10.46
CA VAL A 305 -12.19 13.75 9.71
C VAL A 305 -11.86 15.05 10.47
N PRO A 306 -12.81 15.77 11.09
CA PRO A 306 -12.50 16.98 11.86
C PRO A 306 -11.68 16.73 13.14
N GLN A 307 -11.59 15.47 13.60
CA GLN A 307 -10.87 15.08 14.82
C GLN A 307 -9.40 14.73 14.56
N ILE A 308 -9.01 14.57 13.31
CA ILE A 308 -7.63 14.26 12.91
C ILE A 308 -6.71 15.42 13.33
N LYS A 309 -5.58 15.07 13.99
CA LYS A 309 -4.59 16.05 14.48
C LYS A 309 -3.28 16.01 13.69
N ALA A 310 -2.98 14.90 13.05
CA ALA A 310 -1.77 14.75 12.24
C ALA A 310 -1.83 15.60 10.97
N PRO A 311 -0.69 16.05 10.43
CA PRO A 311 -0.61 16.66 9.10
C PRO A 311 -1.16 15.75 8.01
N VAL A 312 -1.90 16.31 7.03
CA VAL A 312 -2.58 15.53 5.98
C VAL A 312 -2.22 16.04 4.59
N LEU A 313 -1.74 15.14 3.72
CA LEU A 313 -1.66 15.33 2.28
C LEU A 313 -2.81 14.57 1.60
N ILE A 314 -3.55 15.25 0.71
CA ILE A 314 -4.52 14.61 -0.19
C ILE A 314 -3.96 14.60 -1.61
N LEU A 315 -3.92 13.43 -2.23
CA LEU A 315 -3.58 13.21 -3.64
C LEU A 315 -4.85 12.78 -4.38
N LEU A 316 -5.23 13.50 -5.41
CA LEU A 316 -6.47 13.22 -6.14
C LEU A 316 -6.26 13.38 -7.65
N GLY A 317 -6.66 12.35 -8.40
CA GLY A 317 -6.69 12.39 -9.86
C GLY A 317 -7.75 13.36 -10.39
N GLU A 318 -7.45 14.04 -11.48
CA GLU A 318 -8.34 15.00 -12.13
C GLU A 318 -9.70 14.41 -12.51
N PHE A 319 -9.71 13.12 -12.89
CA PHE A 319 -10.91 12.42 -13.36
C PHE A 319 -11.60 11.55 -12.30
N ASP A 320 -11.13 11.60 -11.03
CA ASP A 320 -11.68 10.79 -9.94
C ASP A 320 -12.81 11.53 -9.19
N ASN A 321 -13.96 11.73 -9.83
CA ASN A 321 -15.17 12.33 -9.20
C ASN A 321 -14.84 13.41 -8.16
N PHE A 322 -14.18 14.45 -8.60
CA PHE A 322 -13.55 15.49 -7.79
C PHE A 322 -14.48 16.08 -6.72
N GLU A 323 -15.73 16.41 -7.06
CA GLU A 323 -16.65 17.10 -6.14
C GLU A 323 -16.95 16.30 -4.88
N ARG A 324 -17.20 14.99 -5.01
CA ARG A 324 -17.51 14.12 -3.86
C ARG A 324 -16.28 13.79 -3.02
N ARG A 325 -15.09 13.72 -3.65
CA ARG A 325 -13.85 13.35 -2.95
C ARG A 325 -13.15 14.54 -2.29
N HIS A 326 -13.55 15.75 -2.63
CA HIS A 326 -13.05 16.97 -2.01
C HIS A 326 -13.64 17.23 -0.62
N ASP A 327 -14.67 16.50 -0.22
CA ASP A 327 -15.33 16.68 1.07
C ASP A 327 -14.38 16.46 2.27
N ALA A 328 -13.48 15.48 2.19
CA ALA A 328 -12.49 15.25 3.22
C ALA A 328 -11.57 16.47 3.43
N TRP A 329 -11.13 17.13 2.34
CA TRP A 329 -10.35 18.36 2.42
C TRP A 329 -11.09 19.50 3.12
N ARG A 330 -12.36 19.70 2.79
CA ARG A 330 -13.21 20.74 3.38
C ARG A 330 -13.43 20.50 4.88
N ALA A 331 -13.53 19.24 5.31
CA ALA A 331 -13.81 18.85 6.69
C ALA A 331 -12.57 18.81 7.60
N LEU A 332 -11.36 18.69 7.03
CA LEU A 332 -10.12 18.71 7.81
C LEU A 332 -9.91 20.06 8.50
N THR A 333 -9.75 20.04 9.82
CA THR A 333 -9.51 21.23 10.66
C THR A 333 -8.04 21.50 10.94
N VAL A 334 -7.15 20.53 10.66
CA VAL A 334 -5.71 20.72 10.83
C VAL A 334 -5.18 21.86 9.96
N LYS A 335 -4.29 22.69 10.51
CA LYS A 335 -3.65 23.78 9.76
C LYS A 335 -2.66 23.20 8.72
N HIS A 336 -1.85 22.27 9.13
CA HIS A 336 -0.83 21.63 8.28
C HIS A 336 -1.50 20.59 7.36
N LYS A 337 -2.04 21.06 6.25
CA LYS A 337 -2.67 20.22 5.21
C LYS A 337 -2.37 20.72 3.82
N ALA A 338 -2.12 19.79 2.92
CA ALA A 338 -1.89 20.05 1.51
C ALA A 338 -2.82 19.19 0.63
N PHE A 339 -3.24 19.76 -0.49
CA PHE A 339 -4.00 19.08 -1.52
C PHE A 339 -3.27 19.16 -2.84
N LEU A 340 -3.07 18.04 -3.51
CA LEU A 340 -2.46 17.96 -4.83
C LEU A 340 -3.43 17.32 -5.82
N LYS A 341 -3.97 18.14 -6.75
CA LYS A 341 -4.71 17.69 -7.92
C LYS A 341 -3.72 17.23 -8.98
N ILE A 342 -3.88 16.01 -9.51
CA ILE A 342 -2.96 15.41 -10.46
C ILE A 342 -3.67 15.28 -11.82
N ALA A 343 -3.15 16.01 -12.81
CA ALA A 343 -3.68 15.99 -14.18
C ALA A 343 -3.57 14.60 -14.81
N CYS A 344 -4.51 14.25 -15.67
CA CYS A 344 -4.55 12.94 -16.35
C CYS A 344 -4.46 11.77 -15.37
N GLY A 345 -5.14 11.85 -14.25
CA GLY A 345 -5.20 10.80 -13.24
C GLY A 345 -6.62 10.41 -12.90
N SER A 346 -6.87 9.11 -12.71
CA SER A 346 -8.14 8.55 -12.26
C SER A 346 -8.08 8.16 -10.77
N HIS A 347 -9.07 7.36 -10.33
CA HIS A 347 -9.08 6.71 -9.03
C HIS A 347 -7.92 5.74 -8.80
N TYR A 348 -7.30 5.27 -9.87
CA TYR A 348 -6.28 4.23 -9.91
C TYR A 348 -4.88 4.77 -10.21
N LEU A 349 -4.59 6.01 -9.75
CA LEU A 349 -3.33 6.73 -9.95
C LEU A 349 -2.06 5.89 -9.74
N GLN A 350 -2.08 4.95 -8.78
CA GLN A 350 -0.94 4.09 -8.48
C GLN A 350 -0.61 3.08 -9.60
N TYR A 351 -1.52 2.88 -10.55
CA TYR A 351 -1.32 2.02 -11.73
C TYR A 351 -1.18 2.79 -13.03
N GLU A 352 -1.24 4.12 -12.97
CA GLU A 352 -1.16 5.01 -14.12
C GLU A 352 0.21 5.68 -14.24
N ARG A 353 0.48 6.35 -15.33
CA ARG A 353 1.72 7.10 -15.55
C ARG A 353 2.04 8.06 -14.41
N GLN A 354 1.01 8.73 -13.90
CA GLN A 354 1.14 9.71 -12.81
C GLN A 354 1.47 9.09 -11.43
N ARG A 355 1.63 7.76 -11.32
CA ARG A 355 2.15 7.13 -10.10
C ARG A 355 3.48 7.74 -9.65
N THR A 356 4.30 8.21 -10.59
CA THR A 356 5.59 8.84 -10.27
C THR A 356 5.41 10.13 -9.47
N VAL A 357 4.38 10.92 -9.76
CA VAL A 357 3.99 12.11 -8.99
C VAL A 357 3.48 11.71 -7.61
N VAL A 358 2.62 10.68 -7.53
CA VAL A 358 2.11 10.14 -6.27
C VAL A 358 3.24 9.71 -5.36
N HIS A 359 4.21 8.94 -5.90
CA HIS A 359 5.36 8.45 -5.17
C HIS A 359 6.26 9.60 -4.68
N ALA A 360 6.58 10.56 -5.55
CA ALA A 360 7.46 11.68 -5.22
C ALA A 360 6.83 12.62 -4.18
N ALA A 361 5.58 13.02 -4.38
CA ALA A 361 4.88 13.91 -3.46
C ALA A 361 4.67 13.26 -2.08
N SER A 362 4.32 11.97 -2.04
CA SER A 362 4.19 11.26 -0.77
C SER A 362 5.51 11.14 -0.04
N LYS A 363 6.62 10.84 -0.74
CA LYS A 363 7.96 10.81 -0.15
C LYS A 363 8.34 12.16 0.46
N GLU A 364 8.17 13.26 -0.27
CA GLU A 364 8.44 14.60 0.22
C GLU A 364 7.61 14.93 1.47
N TRP A 365 6.30 14.61 1.43
CA TRP A 365 5.41 14.81 2.55
C TRP A 365 5.84 14.03 3.79
N LEU A 366 6.16 12.77 3.62
CA LEU A 366 6.56 11.89 4.72
C LEU A 366 7.89 12.32 5.36
N LEU A 367 8.85 12.79 4.56
CA LEU A 367 10.14 13.27 5.07
C LEU A 367 10.04 14.66 5.68
N HIS A 368 9.40 15.60 4.98
CA HIS A 368 9.52 17.03 5.27
C HIS A 368 8.19 17.69 5.66
N GLY A 369 7.06 17.03 5.47
CA GLY A 369 5.73 17.64 5.65
C GLY A 369 5.42 18.72 4.60
N THR A 370 6.00 18.61 3.39
CA THR A 370 5.85 19.60 2.33
C THR A 370 5.43 18.96 1.00
N VAL A 371 4.85 19.77 0.13
CA VAL A 371 4.65 19.51 -1.29
C VAL A 371 5.27 20.67 -2.04
N ASN A 372 6.25 20.40 -2.90
CA ASN A 372 7.02 21.43 -3.59
C ASN A 372 7.59 22.48 -2.61
N GLY A 373 8.14 22.02 -1.48
CA GLY A 373 8.74 22.84 -0.42
C GLY A 373 7.75 23.61 0.48
N LYS A 374 6.43 23.44 0.33
CA LYS A 374 5.41 24.16 1.10
C LYS A 374 4.57 23.21 1.95
N SER A 375 4.30 23.61 3.21
CA SER A 375 3.64 22.77 4.22
C SER A 375 2.11 22.82 4.19
N GLU A 376 1.51 23.75 3.48
CA GLU A 376 0.05 23.92 3.40
C GLU A 376 -0.36 24.53 2.06
N GLY A 377 -1.56 24.22 1.59
CA GLY A 377 -2.12 24.83 0.40
C GLY A 377 -2.74 23.83 -0.58
N TYR A 378 -3.13 24.38 -1.71
CA TYR A 378 -3.73 23.67 -2.83
C TYR A 378 -2.81 23.76 -4.05
N TYR A 379 -2.42 22.64 -4.60
CA TYR A 379 -1.46 22.51 -5.69
C TYR A 379 -2.05 21.70 -6.84
N ALA A 380 -1.49 21.87 -8.02
CA ALA A 380 -1.78 21.05 -9.18
C ALA A 380 -0.48 20.54 -9.81
N ALA A 381 -0.43 19.25 -10.12
CA ALA A 381 0.57 18.67 -10.99
C ALA A 381 0.02 18.65 -12.42
N ASP A 382 0.78 19.16 -13.37
CA ASP A 382 0.42 19.11 -14.78
C ASP A 382 0.71 17.73 -15.40
N ARG A 383 0.44 17.55 -16.70
CA ARG A 383 0.69 16.26 -17.41
C ARG A 383 2.16 15.83 -17.39
N SER A 384 3.10 16.76 -17.25
CA SER A 384 4.53 16.44 -17.12
C SER A 384 4.94 16.03 -15.71
N GLY A 385 4.04 16.19 -14.72
CA GLY A 385 4.32 15.96 -13.29
C GLY A 385 4.89 17.19 -12.59
N THR A 386 4.94 18.35 -13.25
CA THR A 386 5.42 19.60 -12.63
C THR A 386 4.35 20.14 -11.67
N ILE A 387 4.71 20.32 -10.40
CA ILE A 387 3.81 20.82 -9.34
C ILE A 387 3.91 22.34 -9.23
N ARG A 388 2.76 23.00 -9.25
CA ARG A 388 2.61 24.47 -9.13
C ARG A 388 1.62 24.83 -8.03
#